data_1315e17bdc51ac9f86b7ba746ac8a54f
#
_entry.id   1315e17bdc51ac9f86b7ba746ac8a54f
#
_cell.length_a   1.000
_cell.length_b   1.000
_cell.length_c   1.000
_cell.angle_alpha   90.00
_cell.angle_beta   90.00
_cell.angle_gamma   90.00
#
_symmetry.space_group_name_H-M   'P 1'
#
loop_
_entity.id
_entity.type
_entity.pdbx_description
1 polymer ?
#
loop_
_entity_poly.entity_id
_entity_poly.type
_entity_poly.pdbx_seq_one_letter_code
_entity_poly.pdbx_strand_id
1 'polypeptide(L)'
;MKTIDLVVPCYNEEAGLEHFVLETNKVINSLPEYSFRYILVNDGSKDRTYLIMKKLAKTFNNIKYISFSRNFGKEAAMYAGLRHTTADYVVVMDADLQHPPQLFPQMIQAVEHEGYDCCATKRAEREGESKFRGIFSKLFFKLSNRLTDVKMPYGAMDFRMMSRQMVDSILELSEVQRFSKGIFSWVGFNTKWIAYKTVDRQLGQTTWKFSSLFKYAIEGITSFSVAPLRFTAVMGFIIFVISLIYIIITLIQTLFLGITTPGYVTTLCAILFMGGITEMSIGILGEYIGKIYMEAKDRPIYITKFSNFEDEDNEEKDDKEING
;
A
#
# COMPACT_ATOMS: atom_id res chain seq x y z
N MET A 1 -6.13 31.99 0.21
CA MET A 1 -5.72 31.09 1.30
C MET A 1 -5.65 29.70 0.70
N LYS A 2 -4.50 29.02 0.73
CA LYS A 2 -4.39 27.66 0.18
C LYS A 2 -5.02 26.64 1.11
N THR A 3 -5.53 25.56 0.54
CA THR A 3 -6.28 24.52 1.25
C THR A 3 -5.47 23.25 1.36
N ILE A 4 -5.59 22.56 2.49
CA ILE A 4 -4.90 21.30 2.78
C ILE A 4 -5.89 20.28 3.36
N ASP A 5 -6.10 19.17 2.66
CA ASP A 5 -6.92 18.07 3.15
C ASP A 5 -6.04 17.03 3.85
N LEU A 6 -6.43 16.62 5.06
CA LEU A 6 -5.77 15.57 5.85
C LEU A 6 -6.56 14.28 5.75
N VAL A 7 -6.10 13.33 4.94
CA VAL A 7 -6.70 12.00 4.81
C VAL A 7 -6.16 11.09 5.91
N VAL A 8 -7.04 10.62 6.79
CA VAL A 8 -6.70 9.85 7.98
C VAL A 8 -7.49 8.54 8.00
N PRO A 9 -6.90 7.42 7.54
CA PRO A 9 -7.49 6.10 7.71
C PRO A 9 -7.54 5.71 9.19
N CYS A 10 -8.68 5.20 9.64
CA CYS A 10 -8.92 4.82 11.03
C CYS A 10 -9.55 3.42 11.11
N TYR A 11 -8.98 2.54 11.94
CA TYR A 11 -9.52 1.23 12.23
C TYR A 11 -9.27 0.85 13.70
N ASN A 12 -10.33 0.84 14.51
CA ASN A 12 -10.29 0.60 15.96
C ASN A 12 -9.34 1.59 16.68
N GLU A 13 -9.59 2.89 16.47
CA GLU A 13 -8.80 4.00 17.01
C GLU A 13 -9.56 4.78 18.09
N GLU A 14 -10.51 4.14 18.79
CA GLU A 14 -11.32 4.81 19.83
C GLU A 14 -10.49 5.47 20.93
N ALA A 15 -9.31 4.89 21.27
CA ALA A 15 -8.47 5.39 22.34
C ALA A 15 -7.60 6.60 21.92
N GLY A 16 -7.28 6.74 20.62
CA GLY A 16 -6.29 7.70 20.12
C GLY A 16 -6.85 8.84 19.28
N LEU A 17 -7.99 8.65 18.63
CA LEU A 17 -8.46 9.55 17.59
C LEU A 17 -8.75 10.98 18.08
N GLU A 18 -9.36 11.14 19.26
CA GLU A 18 -9.62 12.47 19.85
C GLU A 18 -8.31 13.19 20.18
N HIS A 19 -7.36 12.46 20.78
CA HIS A 19 -6.03 12.98 21.08
C HIS A 19 -5.26 13.36 19.81
N PHE A 20 -5.33 12.54 18.77
CA PHE A 20 -4.74 12.83 17.47
C PHE A 20 -5.23 14.16 16.88
N VAL A 21 -6.55 14.40 16.88
CA VAL A 21 -7.13 15.65 16.37
C VAL A 21 -6.66 16.84 17.19
N LEU A 22 -6.67 16.72 18.54
CA LEU A 22 -6.24 17.80 19.42
C LEU A 22 -4.77 18.17 19.24
N GLU A 23 -3.86 17.18 19.14
CA GLU A 23 -2.43 17.42 18.93
C GLU A 23 -2.15 18.00 17.52
N THR A 24 -2.84 17.50 16.51
CA THR A 24 -2.73 18.01 15.14
C THR A 24 -3.23 19.46 15.06
N ASN A 25 -4.34 19.80 15.74
CA ASN A 25 -4.87 21.16 15.78
C ASN A 25 -3.89 22.17 16.40
N LYS A 26 -3.04 21.77 17.37
CA LYS A 26 -2.00 22.66 17.91
C LYS A 26 -1.02 23.15 16.81
N VAL A 27 -0.68 22.25 15.89
CA VAL A 27 0.21 22.60 14.76
C VAL A 27 -0.54 23.38 13.70
N ILE A 28 -1.75 22.97 13.32
CA ILE A 28 -2.58 23.65 12.32
C ILE A 28 -2.85 25.11 12.73
N ASN A 29 -3.15 25.35 14.00
CA ASN A 29 -3.39 26.70 14.52
C ASN A 29 -2.15 27.62 14.47
N SER A 30 -0.95 27.06 14.32
CA SER A 30 0.28 27.84 14.10
C SER A 30 0.53 28.18 12.62
N LEU A 31 -0.36 27.74 11.72
CA LEU A 31 -0.27 27.92 10.25
C LEU A 31 -1.53 28.64 9.72
N PRO A 32 -1.83 29.87 10.17
CA PRO A 32 -3.09 30.57 9.86
C PRO A 32 -3.24 30.96 8.40
N GLU A 33 -2.17 30.90 7.60
CA GLU A 33 -2.16 31.16 6.15
C GLU A 33 -2.77 30.01 5.33
N TYR A 34 -2.99 28.81 5.95
CA TYR A 34 -3.58 27.66 5.31
C TYR A 34 -4.93 27.28 5.96
N SER A 35 -5.85 26.78 5.13
CA SER A 35 -7.10 26.18 5.60
C SER A 35 -6.98 24.66 5.60
N PHE A 36 -7.12 24.05 6.77
CA PHE A 36 -7.02 22.59 6.92
C PHE A 36 -8.40 21.97 7.08
N ARG A 37 -8.64 20.84 6.37
CA ARG A 37 -9.82 20.00 6.53
C ARG A 37 -9.41 18.56 6.78
N TYR A 38 -10.02 17.92 7.77
CA TYR A 38 -9.85 16.49 8.02
C TYR A 38 -10.85 15.68 7.19
N ILE A 39 -10.37 14.58 6.63
CA ILE A 39 -11.16 13.52 6.00
C ILE A 39 -10.85 12.23 6.75
N LEU A 40 -11.64 11.94 7.78
CA LEU A 40 -11.50 10.76 8.61
C LEU A 40 -12.21 9.59 7.94
N VAL A 41 -11.50 8.50 7.65
CA VAL A 41 -12.08 7.32 6.98
C VAL A 41 -12.10 6.14 7.94
N ASN A 42 -13.29 5.77 8.41
CA ASN A 42 -13.51 4.61 9.26
C ASN A 42 -13.60 3.33 8.42
N ASP A 43 -12.59 2.49 8.49
CA ASP A 43 -12.52 1.21 7.78
C ASP A 43 -13.31 0.11 8.51
N GLY A 44 -14.60 0.36 8.78
CA GLY A 44 -15.50 -0.62 9.39
C GLY A 44 -15.07 -1.06 10.80
N SER A 45 -14.66 -0.12 11.65
CA SER A 45 -14.28 -0.38 13.05
C SER A 45 -15.38 -1.08 13.84
N LYS A 46 -14.96 -1.90 14.81
CA LYS A 46 -15.87 -2.64 15.71
C LYS A 46 -16.02 -1.97 17.08
N ASP A 47 -15.20 -0.97 17.37
CA ASP A 47 -15.19 -0.16 18.57
C ASP A 47 -16.00 1.15 18.40
N ARG A 48 -15.79 2.11 19.28
CA ARG A 48 -16.48 3.41 19.24
C ARG A 48 -15.86 4.43 18.29
N THR A 49 -14.90 4.06 17.44
CA THR A 49 -14.22 4.98 16.50
C THR A 49 -15.22 5.82 15.70
N TYR A 50 -16.27 5.19 15.13
CA TYR A 50 -17.30 5.91 14.37
C TYR A 50 -18.05 6.96 15.21
N LEU A 51 -18.40 6.62 16.45
CA LEU A 51 -19.10 7.55 17.35
C LEU A 51 -18.24 8.75 17.71
N ILE A 52 -16.92 8.53 17.87
CA ILE A 52 -15.95 9.59 18.14
C ILE A 52 -15.82 10.50 16.91
N MET A 53 -15.71 9.96 15.70
CA MET A 53 -15.69 10.76 14.47
C MET A 53 -16.92 11.66 14.36
N LYS A 54 -18.10 11.11 14.61
CA LYS A 54 -19.36 11.85 14.59
C LYS A 54 -19.40 12.97 15.65
N LYS A 55 -18.87 12.71 16.85
CA LYS A 55 -18.71 13.72 17.90
C LYS A 55 -17.76 14.83 17.46
N LEU A 56 -16.58 14.46 16.93
CA LEU A 56 -15.58 15.42 16.47
C LEU A 56 -16.10 16.30 15.32
N ALA A 57 -16.80 15.72 14.35
CA ALA A 57 -17.42 16.48 13.25
C ALA A 57 -18.50 17.47 13.70
N LYS A 58 -19.17 17.20 14.83
CA LYS A 58 -20.10 18.17 15.45
C LYS A 58 -19.38 19.30 16.20
N THR A 59 -18.16 19.02 16.69
CA THR A 59 -17.37 19.99 17.48
C THR A 59 -16.52 20.88 16.58
N PHE A 60 -16.01 20.33 15.48
CA PHE A 60 -15.09 21.00 14.56
C PHE A 60 -15.68 20.99 13.15
N ASN A 61 -16.01 22.16 12.60
CA ASN A 61 -16.63 22.30 11.28
C ASN A 61 -15.72 21.84 10.12
N ASN A 62 -14.42 21.76 10.35
CA ASN A 62 -13.44 21.32 9.36
C ASN A 62 -13.21 19.80 9.37
N ILE A 63 -14.06 19.00 10.02
CA ILE A 63 -13.96 17.55 10.04
C ILE A 63 -15.07 16.93 9.21
N LYS A 64 -14.66 16.25 8.13
CA LYS A 64 -15.51 15.36 7.34
C LYS A 64 -15.15 13.90 7.63
N TYR A 65 -16.13 13.01 7.51
CA TYR A 65 -15.88 11.57 7.71
C TYR A 65 -16.63 10.69 6.72
N ILE A 66 -16.03 9.51 6.48
CA ILE A 66 -16.61 8.42 5.70
C ILE A 66 -16.52 7.17 6.57
N SER A 67 -17.59 6.39 6.65
CA SER A 67 -17.58 5.11 7.36
C SER A 67 -18.00 3.98 6.43
N PHE A 68 -17.18 2.95 6.33
CA PHE A 68 -17.44 1.79 5.50
C PHE A 68 -18.43 0.81 6.12
N SER A 69 -19.07 0.00 5.28
CA SER A 69 -19.99 -1.06 5.69
C SER A 69 -19.30 -2.22 6.42
N ARG A 70 -18.04 -2.46 6.15
CA ARG A 70 -17.13 -3.43 6.77
C ARG A 70 -15.67 -3.01 6.62
N ASN A 71 -14.74 -3.77 7.16
CA ASN A 71 -13.32 -3.56 6.88
C ASN A 71 -12.99 -3.96 5.43
N PHE A 72 -12.46 -3.00 4.67
CA PHE A 72 -11.96 -3.15 3.29
C PHE A 72 -10.42 -3.01 3.22
N GLY A 73 -9.79 -2.59 4.31
CA GLY A 73 -8.35 -2.42 4.43
C GLY A 73 -7.88 -0.97 4.30
N LYS A 74 -6.69 -0.70 4.84
CA LYS A 74 -6.09 0.64 4.88
C LYS A 74 -5.96 1.27 3.48
N GLU A 75 -5.62 0.48 2.46
CA GLU A 75 -5.48 0.93 1.08
C GLU A 75 -6.80 1.48 0.53
N ALA A 76 -7.90 0.79 0.79
CA ALA A 76 -9.24 1.25 0.41
C ALA A 76 -9.63 2.53 1.16
N ALA A 77 -9.26 2.63 2.45
CA ALA A 77 -9.55 3.83 3.26
C ALA A 77 -8.74 5.05 2.76
N MET A 78 -7.47 4.87 2.42
CA MET A 78 -6.67 5.93 1.80
C MET A 78 -7.27 6.38 0.47
N TYR A 79 -7.62 5.43 -0.40
CA TYR A 79 -8.24 5.75 -1.69
C TYR A 79 -9.58 6.50 -1.54
N ALA A 80 -10.44 6.05 -0.63
CA ALA A 80 -11.70 6.74 -0.34
C ALA A 80 -11.47 8.17 0.14
N GLY A 81 -10.52 8.36 1.06
CA GLY A 81 -10.15 9.69 1.53
C GLY A 81 -9.65 10.59 0.40
N LEU A 82 -8.70 10.11 -0.42
CA LEU A 82 -8.17 10.85 -1.57
C LEU A 82 -9.26 11.22 -2.57
N ARG A 83 -10.23 10.34 -2.83
CA ARG A 83 -11.34 10.59 -3.75
C ARG A 83 -12.26 11.73 -3.32
N HIS A 84 -12.34 12.01 -2.02
CA HIS A 84 -13.16 13.10 -1.46
C HIS A 84 -12.36 14.38 -1.18
N THR A 85 -11.09 14.43 -1.59
CA THR A 85 -10.27 15.64 -1.46
C THR A 85 -10.48 16.59 -2.62
N THR A 86 -10.56 17.89 -2.30
CA THR A 86 -10.65 18.97 -3.29
C THR A 86 -9.59 20.04 -3.07
N ALA A 87 -8.77 19.93 -2.04
CA ALA A 87 -7.77 20.91 -1.64
C ALA A 87 -6.59 20.99 -2.60
N ASP A 88 -5.86 22.14 -2.54
CA ASP A 88 -4.62 22.37 -3.30
C ASP A 88 -3.54 21.35 -2.96
N TYR A 89 -3.45 20.97 -1.68
CA TYR A 89 -2.54 19.95 -1.18
C TYR A 89 -3.28 18.91 -0.36
N VAL A 90 -2.79 17.68 -0.39
CA VAL A 90 -3.37 16.56 0.36
C VAL A 90 -2.29 15.87 1.18
N VAL A 91 -2.57 15.69 2.45
CA VAL A 91 -1.72 14.92 3.37
C VAL A 91 -2.38 13.59 3.68
N VAL A 92 -1.63 12.50 3.57
CA VAL A 92 -2.02 11.19 4.09
C VAL A 92 -1.23 10.90 5.35
N MET A 93 -1.89 10.57 6.46
CA MET A 93 -1.24 10.23 7.72
C MET A 93 -2.07 9.29 8.58
N ASP A 94 -1.42 8.51 9.44
CA ASP A 94 -2.10 7.59 10.36
C ASP A 94 -2.56 8.33 11.64
N ALA A 95 -3.64 7.83 12.26
CA ALA A 95 -4.24 8.41 13.45
C ALA A 95 -3.46 8.14 14.76
N ASP A 96 -2.37 7.36 14.72
CA ASP A 96 -1.65 6.86 15.91
C ASP A 96 -0.53 7.79 16.45
N LEU A 97 -0.41 9.00 15.89
CA LEU A 97 0.62 9.99 16.22
C LEU A 97 2.08 9.50 16.06
N GLN A 98 2.30 8.37 15.39
CA GLN A 98 3.66 7.97 14.99
C GLN A 98 4.21 8.89 13.89
N HIS A 99 3.33 9.61 13.21
CA HIS A 99 3.60 10.62 12.21
C HIS A 99 3.47 12.02 12.85
N PRO A 100 4.58 12.71 13.13
CA PRO A 100 4.51 13.99 13.83
C PRO A 100 3.97 15.12 12.94
N PRO A 101 2.83 15.75 13.30
CA PRO A 101 2.28 16.89 12.55
C PRO A 101 3.25 18.08 12.46
N GLN A 102 4.23 18.16 13.35
CA GLN A 102 5.30 19.17 13.36
C GLN A 102 6.11 19.21 12.07
N LEU A 103 5.99 18.20 11.20
CA LEU A 103 6.62 18.18 9.88
C LEU A 103 5.82 18.97 8.82
N PHE A 104 4.58 19.40 9.10
CA PHE A 104 3.76 20.15 8.13
C PHE A 104 4.47 21.39 7.57
N PRO A 105 5.09 22.27 8.37
CA PRO A 105 5.79 23.44 7.82
C PRO A 105 6.89 23.05 6.83
N GLN A 106 7.65 22.00 7.13
CA GLN A 106 8.72 21.49 6.26
C GLN A 106 8.17 20.84 4.98
N MET A 107 7.03 20.15 5.07
CA MET A 107 6.36 19.56 3.91
C MET A 107 5.78 20.64 3.00
N ILE A 108 5.13 21.65 3.57
CA ILE A 108 4.61 22.80 2.84
C ILE A 108 5.75 23.51 2.11
N GLN A 109 6.84 23.81 2.80
CA GLN A 109 8.03 24.43 2.21
C GLN A 109 8.51 23.64 0.98
N ALA A 110 8.54 22.31 1.05
CA ALA A 110 8.99 21.47 -0.05
C ALA A 110 8.05 21.54 -1.26
N VAL A 111 6.73 21.45 -1.02
CA VAL A 111 5.76 21.32 -2.11
C VAL A 111 5.42 22.71 -2.70
N GLU A 112 5.34 23.76 -1.87
CA GLU A 112 4.91 25.07 -2.33
C GLU A 112 6.05 25.94 -2.84
N HIS A 113 7.24 25.85 -2.21
CA HIS A 113 8.33 26.80 -2.47
C HIS A 113 9.56 26.19 -3.15
N GLU A 114 9.78 24.87 -3.00
CA GLU A 114 10.94 24.20 -3.59
C GLU A 114 10.62 23.45 -4.90
N GLY A 115 9.34 23.44 -5.33
CA GLY A 115 8.92 22.85 -6.61
C GLY A 115 8.85 21.32 -6.62
N TYR A 116 8.69 20.66 -5.46
CA TYR A 116 8.39 19.24 -5.39
C TYR A 116 6.89 19.00 -5.46
N ASP A 117 6.49 17.94 -6.16
CA ASP A 117 5.09 17.52 -6.24
C ASP A 117 4.64 16.75 -5.01
N CYS A 118 5.60 16.15 -4.32
CA CYS A 118 5.38 15.36 -3.13
C CYS A 118 6.49 15.57 -2.10
N CYS A 119 6.10 15.67 -0.84
CA CYS A 119 7.02 15.56 0.28
C CYS A 119 6.63 14.35 1.12
N ALA A 120 7.44 13.30 1.04
CA ALA A 120 7.21 12.02 1.70
C ALA A 120 8.19 11.80 2.84
N THR A 121 7.79 10.98 3.80
CA THR A 121 8.63 10.67 4.94
C THR A 121 9.22 9.27 4.85
N LYS A 122 10.41 9.11 5.42
CA LYS A 122 11.07 7.83 5.61
C LYS A 122 11.53 7.68 7.05
N ARG A 123 11.46 6.46 7.56
CA ARG A 123 11.95 6.15 8.89
C ARG A 123 13.47 6.31 8.95
N ALA A 124 13.97 7.10 9.89
CA ALA A 124 15.38 7.07 10.23
C ALA A 124 15.75 5.69 10.83
N GLU A 125 16.99 5.23 10.64
CA GLU A 125 17.43 3.94 11.19
C GLU A 125 17.22 3.91 12.72
N ARG A 126 16.64 2.80 13.20
CA ARG A 126 16.35 2.62 14.64
C ARG A 126 17.58 2.05 15.31
N GLU A 127 18.14 2.76 16.28
CA GLU A 127 19.09 2.19 17.23
C GLU A 127 18.36 1.13 18.06
N GLY A 128 18.79 -0.15 17.97
CA GLY A 128 18.19 -1.25 18.73
C GLY A 128 17.25 -2.20 17.96
N GLU A 129 17.08 -2.04 16.66
CA GLU A 129 16.33 -3.02 15.84
C GLU A 129 17.11 -4.35 15.78
N SER A 130 16.41 -5.49 15.93
CA SER A 130 17.02 -6.81 15.75
C SER A 130 17.74 -6.87 14.40
N LYS A 131 19.04 -7.14 14.40
CA LYS A 131 19.90 -7.20 13.20
C LYS A 131 19.30 -8.07 12.09
N PHE A 132 18.63 -9.18 12.44
CA PHE A 132 17.94 -10.07 11.51
C PHE A 132 16.78 -9.38 10.80
N ARG A 133 15.96 -8.61 11.51
CA ARG A 133 14.80 -7.90 10.95
C ARG A 133 15.24 -6.78 10.00
N GLY A 134 16.29 -6.06 10.36
CA GLY A 134 16.88 -5.01 9.52
C GLY A 134 17.50 -5.56 8.23
N ILE A 135 18.24 -6.69 8.31
CA ILE A 135 18.83 -7.35 7.13
C ILE A 135 17.72 -7.85 6.19
N PHE A 136 16.68 -8.49 6.72
CA PHE A 136 15.57 -9.01 5.93
C PHE A 136 14.81 -7.88 5.22
N SER A 137 14.57 -6.78 5.92
CA SER A 137 13.94 -5.59 5.36
C SER A 137 14.80 -4.94 4.27
N LYS A 138 16.11 -4.76 4.50
CA LYS A 138 17.05 -4.23 3.50
C LYS A 138 17.12 -5.13 2.24
N LEU A 139 17.16 -6.46 2.45
CA LEU A 139 17.16 -7.43 1.36
C LEU A 139 15.85 -7.38 0.56
N PHE A 140 14.72 -7.28 1.24
CA PHE A 140 13.41 -7.11 0.61
C PHE A 140 13.35 -5.87 -0.28
N PHE A 141 13.68 -4.69 0.24
CA PHE A 141 13.68 -3.45 -0.55
C PHE A 141 14.66 -3.52 -1.72
N LYS A 142 15.85 -4.11 -1.53
CA LYS A 142 16.82 -4.30 -2.59
C LYS A 142 16.30 -5.23 -3.69
N LEU A 143 15.67 -6.33 -3.31
CA LEU A 143 15.08 -7.30 -4.25
C LEU A 143 13.87 -6.69 -4.96
N SER A 144 12.95 -6.06 -4.23
CA SER A 144 11.79 -5.37 -4.79
C SER A 144 12.23 -4.32 -5.82
N ASN A 145 13.15 -3.42 -5.47
CA ASN A 145 13.66 -2.39 -6.37
C ASN A 145 14.42 -2.94 -7.60
N ARG A 146 14.87 -4.19 -7.55
CA ARG A 146 15.51 -4.86 -8.71
C ARG A 146 14.50 -5.60 -9.58
N LEU A 147 13.42 -6.09 -9.00
CA LEU A 147 12.38 -6.87 -9.67
C LEU A 147 11.22 -6.01 -10.19
N THR A 148 11.06 -4.80 -9.66
CA THR A 148 9.99 -3.86 -10.05
C THR A 148 10.60 -2.65 -10.74
N ASP A 149 9.84 -2.03 -11.65
CA ASP A 149 10.22 -0.76 -12.28
C ASP A 149 10.05 0.43 -11.32
N VAL A 150 9.49 0.19 -10.14
CA VAL A 150 9.18 1.21 -9.13
C VAL A 150 10.25 1.22 -8.05
N LYS A 151 11.00 2.33 -7.94
CA LYS A 151 12.05 2.49 -6.92
C LYS A 151 11.47 3.09 -5.64
N MET A 152 11.42 2.29 -4.60
CA MET A 152 11.01 2.74 -3.27
C MET A 152 12.24 2.88 -2.35
N PRO A 153 12.46 4.03 -1.70
CA PRO A 153 13.53 4.15 -0.71
C PRO A 153 13.25 3.29 0.51
N TYR A 154 14.33 2.79 1.12
CA TYR A 154 14.24 2.03 2.36
C TYR A 154 13.55 2.84 3.45
N GLY A 155 12.61 2.22 4.15
CA GLY A 155 11.89 2.86 5.24
C GLY A 155 10.80 3.85 4.82
N ALA A 156 10.39 3.88 3.54
CA ALA A 156 9.29 4.72 3.07
C ALA A 156 8.02 4.51 3.88
N MET A 157 7.43 5.63 4.36
CA MET A 157 6.19 5.67 5.13
C MET A 157 5.04 6.18 4.26
N ASP A 158 3.81 5.99 4.73
CA ASP A 158 2.61 6.51 4.05
C ASP A 158 2.45 8.01 4.27
N PHE A 159 2.99 8.56 5.37
CA PHE A 159 2.92 9.97 5.71
C PHE A 159 3.62 10.84 4.66
N ARG A 160 2.80 11.58 3.93
CA ARG A 160 3.24 12.45 2.82
C ARG A 160 2.27 13.57 2.56
N MET A 161 2.77 14.66 1.99
CA MET A 161 2.00 15.76 1.41
C MET A 161 2.17 15.71 -0.11
N MET A 162 1.09 15.85 -0.85
CA MET A 162 1.03 15.74 -2.31
C MET A 162 0.34 16.95 -2.91
N SER A 163 0.77 17.37 -4.09
CA SER A 163 0.06 18.35 -4.92
C SER A 163 -1.26 17.77 -5.43
N ARG A 164 -2.21 18.62 -5.79
CA ARG A 164 -3.48 18.22 -6.41
C ARG A 164 -3.24 17.39 -7.66
N GLN A 165 -2.33 17.81 -8.53
CA GLN A 165 -1.99 17.11 -9.76
C GLN A 165 -1.55 15.66 -9.50
N MET A 166 -0.70 15.43 -8.49
CA MET A 166 -0.27 14.08 -8.14
C MET A 166 -1.44 13.23 -7.63
N VAL A 167 -2.32 13.81 -6.81
CA VAL A 167 -3.50 13.11 -6.28
C VAL A 167 -4.46 12.73 -7.42
N ASP A 168 -4.72 13.63 -8.36
CA ASP A 168 -5.57 13.37 -9.51
C ASP A 168 -5.03 12.21 -10.36
N SER A 169 -3.71 12.20 -10.62
CA SER A 169 -3.05 11.09 -11.33
C SER A 169 -3.13 9.76 -10.56
N ILE A 170 -3.08 9.77 -9.22
CA ILE A 170 -3.28 8.57 -8.40
C ILE A 170 -4.73 8.06 -8.48
N LEU A 171 -5.69 8.95 -8.61
CA LEU A 171 -7.11 8.61 -8.70
C LEU A 171 -7.51 8.09 -10.08
N GLU A 172 -6.76 8.38 -11.14
CA GLU A 172 -6.92 7.77 -12.47
C GLU A 172 -6.61 6.26 -12.46
N LEU A 173 -5.80 5.78 -11.49
CA LEU A 173 -5.49 4.37 -11.34
C LEU A 173 -6.66 3.66 -10.64
N SER A 174 -7.35 2.78 -11.37
CA SER A 174 -8.58 2.11 -10.94
C SER A 174 -8.36 0.73 -10.31
N GLU A 175 -7.12 0.33 -10.05
CA GLU A 175 -6.78 -0.98 -9.49
C GLU A 175 -7.55 -1.26 -8.19
N VAL A 176 -8.20 -2.44 -8.12
CA VAL A 176 -8.92 -2.91 -6.93
C VAL A 176 -7.93 -3.36 -5.85
N GLN A 177 -6.85 -4.03 -6.28
CA GLN A 177 -5.78 -4.45 -5.38
C GLN A 177 -4.67 -3.39 -5.33
N ARG A 178 -4.90 -2.37 -4.53
CA ARG A 178 -3.98 -1.23 -4.39
C ARG A 178 -2.80 -1.56 -3.48
N PHE A 179 -1.64 -1.05 -3.86
CA PHE A 179 -0.44 -1.01 -3.03
C PHE A 179 0.11 0.43 -3.07
N SER A 180 -0.39 1.28 -2.20
CA SER A 180 -0.19 2.73 -2.28
C SER A 180 1.27 3.15 -2.34
N LYS A 181 2.18 2.49 -1.60
CA LYS A 181 3.63 2.79 -1.66
C LYS A 181 4.21 2.63 -3.06
N GLY A 182 3.76 1.61 -3.79
CA GLY A 182 4.12 1.41 -5.18
C GLY A 182 3.48 2.45 -6.08
N ILE A 183 2.17 2.69 -5.95
CA ILE A 183 1.40 3.65 -6.73
C ILE A 183 2.01 5.06 -6.62
N PHE A 184 2.30 5.53 -5.41
CA PHE A 184 2.91 6.84 -5.18
C PHE A 184 4.27 7.02 -5.88
N SER A 185 5.02 5.94 -6.06
CA SER A 185 6.30 5.99 -6.78
C SER A 185 6.12 5.76 -8.28
N TRP A 186 5.10 4.99 -8.69
CA TRP A 186 4.81 4.64 -10.08
C TRP A 186 4.34 5.83 -10.89
N VAL A 187 3.56 6.74 -10.30
CA VAL A 187 3.09 7.98 -10.96
C VAL A 187 4.23 8.92 -11.35
N GLY A 188 5.45 8.72 -10.85
CA GLY A 188 6.68 9.36 -11.36
C GLY A 188 6.88 10.83 -10.96
N PHE A 189 6.09 11.37 -10.04
CA PHE A 189 6.22 12.75 -9.58
C PHE A 189 7.46 12.99 -8.73
N ASN A 190 7.99 14.23 -8.78
CA ASN A 190 9.19 14.61 -8.06
C ASN A 190 8.94 14.64 -6.54
N THR A 191 9.64 13.78 -5.80
CA THR A 191 9.40 13.57 -4.37
C THR A 191 10.62 13.91 -3.52
N LYS A 192 10.44 14.82 -2.56
CA LYS A 192 11.40 15.10 -1.48
C LYS A 192 11.19 14.12 -0.32
N TRP A 193 12.27 13.56 0.21
CA TRP A 193 12.22 12.60 1.32
C TRP A 193 12.76 13.18 2.61
N ILE A 194 11.92 13.26 3.64
CA ILE A 194 12.29 13.72 4.98
C ILE A 194 12.50 12.48 5.87
N ALA A 195 13.68 12.35 6.45
CA ALA A 195 13.95 11.32 7.45
C ALA A 195 13.56 11.84 8.84
N TYR A 196 12.76 11.06 9.58
CA TYR A 196 12.43 11.39 10.97
C TYR A 196 12.51 10.16 11.89
N LYS A 197 12.72 10.41 13.18
CA LYS A 197 12.64 9.35 14.19
C LYS A 197 11.18 9.13 14.55
N THR A 198 10.67 7.94 14.29
CA THR A 198 9.31 7.56 14.72
C THR A 198 9.20 7.61 16.23
N VAL A 199 8.19 8.27 16.73
CA VAL A 199 7.81 8.22 18.15
C VAL A 199 7.17 6.85 18.42
N ASP A 200 7.46 6.24 19.58
CA ASP A 200 6.77 5.00 19.94
C ASP A 200 5.29 5.27 20.10
N ARG A 201 4.45 4.30 19.67
CA ARG A 201 3.00 4.39 19.76
C ARG A 201 2.58 4.76 21.18
N GLN A 202 1.90 5.87 21.35
CA GLN A 202 1.46 6.33 22.67
C GLN A 202 0.26 5.52 23.19
N LEU A 203 -0.59 5.00 22.27
CA LEU A 203 -1.81 4.23 22.57
C LEU A 203 -2.04 3.17 21.48
N GLY A 204 -2.53 1.97 21.87
CA GLY A 204 -2.87 0.88 20.95
C GLY A 204 -1.87 -0.27 20.89
N GLN A 205 -2.29 -1.44 20.33
CA GLN A 205 -1.47 -2.64 20.21
C GLN A 205 -0.99 -2.88 18.78
N THR A 206 0.24 -3.36 18.62
CA THR A 206 0.80 -3.75 17.32
C THR A 206 0.21 -5.08 16.88
N THR A 207 -0.51 -5.10 15.76
CA THR A 207 -1.17 -6.31 15.21
C THR A 207 -0.34 -7.06 14.16
N TRP A 208 0.86 -6.60 13.81
CA TRP A 208 1.65 -7.18 12.73
C TRP A 208 2.41 -8.45 13.14
N LYS A 209 2.01 -9.59 12.58
CA LYS A 209 2.71 -10.88 12.68
C LYS A 209 3.75 -11.00 11.56
N PHE A 210 4.78 -11.84 11.74
CA PHE A 210 5.81 -12.10 10.73
C PHE A 210 5.24 -12.61 9.40
N SER A 211 4.21 -13.47 9.46
CA SER A 211 3.48 -13.97 8.28
C SER A 211 2.81 -12.85 7.47
N SER A 212 2.32 -11.82 8.15
CA SER A 212 1.70 -10.66 7.48
C SER A 212 2.72 -9.82 6.71
N LEU A 213 3.95 -9.71 7.23
CA LEU A 213 5.05 -9.02 6.54
C LEU A 213 5.47 -9.75 5.27
N PHE A 214 5.54 -11.10 5.34
CA PHE A 214 5.88 -11.93 4.18
C PHE A 214 4.80 -11.84 3.09
N LYS A 215 3.52 -11.93 3.48
CA LYS A 215 2.39 -11.76 2.56
C LYS A 215 2.42 -10.38 1.89
N TYR A 216 2.62 -9.32 2.67
CA TYR A 216 2.74 -7.95 2.17
C TYR A 216 3.90 -7.78 1.18
N ALA A 217 5.02 -8.50 1.42
CA ALA A 217 6.17 -8.50 0.53
C ALA A 217 5.86 -9.17 -0.83
N ILE A 218 5.20 -10.33 -0.81
CA ILE A 218 4.75 -11.01 -2.04
C ILE A 218 3.76 -10.13 -2.79
N GLU A 219 2.79 -9.56 -2.10
CA GLU A 219 1.77 -8.67 -2.66
C GLU A 219 2.40 -7.47 -3.37
N GLY A 220 3.39 -6.82 -2.74
CA GLY A 220 4.14 -5.71 -3.35
C GLY A 220 4.92 -6.11 -4.61
N ILE A 221 5.62 -7.26 -4.60
CA ILE A 221 6.38 -7.73 -5.76
C ILE A 221 5.43 -8.12 -6.91
N THR A 222 4.39 -8.90 -6.64
CA THR A 222 3.48 -9.40 -7.67
C THR A 222 2.54 -8.33 -8.22
N SER A 223 2.34 -7.21 -7.54
CA SER A 223 1.56 -6.07 -8.06
C SER A 223 2.32 -5.23 -9.07
N PHE A 224 3.66 -5.15 -8.96
CA PHE A 224 4.47 -4.26 -9.82
C PHE A 224 5.55 -5.01 -10.61
N SER A 225 5.50 -6.34 -10.67
CA SER A 225 6.50 -7.13 -11.39
C SER A 225 5.95 -8.46 -11.89
N VAL A 226 6.28 -8.78 -13.12
CA VAL A 226 6.11 -10.12 -13.71
C VAL A 226 7.38 -10.98 -13.58
N ALA A 227 8.39 -10.53 -12.84
CA ALA A 227 9.66 -11.23 -12.68
C ALA A 227 9.50 -12.65 -12.10
N PRO A 228 8.61 -12.93 -11.12
CA PRO A 228 8.36 -14.30 -10.66
C PRO A 228 7.89 -15.23 -11.77
N LEU A 229 7.02 -14.77 -12.68
CA LEU A 229 6.58 -15.56 -13.84
C LEU A 229 7.73 -15.82 -14.83
N ARG A 230 8.52 -14.79 -15.12
CA ARG A 230 9.71 -14.95 -15.99
C ARG A 230 10.71 -15.91 -15.40
N PHE A 231 10.93 -15.88 -14.08
CA PHE A 231 11.82 -16.79 -13.39
C PHE A 231 11.38 -18.25 -13.56
N THR A 232 10.09 -18.56 -13.38
CA THR A 232 9.58 -19.93 -13.58
C THR A 232 9.70 -20.38 -15.02
N ALA A 233 9.44 -19.50 -16.00
CA ALA A 233 9.62 -19.80 -17.42
C ALA A 233 11.09 -20.12 -17.77
N VAL A 234 12.04 -19.31 -17.27
CA VAL A 234 13.49 -19.54 -17.49
C VAL A 234 13.95 -20.83 -16.82
N MET A 235 13.51 -21.09 -15.57
CA MET A 235 13.80 -22.32 -14.86
C MET A 235 13.26 -23.56 -15.61
N GLY A 236 12.01 -23.50 -16.08
CA GLY A 236 11.41 -24.55 -16.89
C GLY A 236 12.21 -24.82 -18.17
N PHE A 237 12.64 -23.77 -18.85
CA PHE A 237 13.49 -23.90 -20.07
C PHE A 237 14.85 -24.53 -19.76
N ILE A 238 15.53 -24.11 -18.70
CA ILE A 238 16.82 -24.72 -18.29
C ILE A 238 16.66 -26.22 -18.00
N ILE A 239 15.63 -26.59 -17.25
CA ILE A 239 15.34 -27.97 -16.92
C ILE A 239 15.01 -28.79 -18.17
N PHE A 240 14.22 -28.23 -19.09
CA PHE A 240 13.95 -28.83 -20.38
C PHE A 240 15.24 -29.16 -21.17
N VAL A 241 16.15 -28.19 -21.25
CA VAL A 241 17.46 -28.39 -21.94
C VAL A 241 18.30 -29.47 -21.25
N ILE A 242 18.37 -29.44 -19.89
CA ILE A 242 19.10 -30.46 -19.13
C ILE A 242 18.49 -31.84 -19.35
N SER A 243 17.16 -31.96 -19.31
CA SER A 243 16.44 -33.20 -19.56
C SER A 243 16.68 -33.74 -20.97
N LEU A 244 16.68 -32.86 -21.97
CA LEU A 244 16.96 -33.25 -23.35
C LEU A 244 18.38 -33.81 -23.50
N ILE A 245 19.38 -33.16 -22.92
CA ILE A 245 20.78 -33.63 -22.91
C ILE A 245 20.88 -34.98 -22.22
N TYR A 246 20.22 -35.16 -21.07
CA TYR A 246 20.21 -36.41 -20.32
C TYR A 246 19.55 -37.55 -21.11
N ILE A 247 18.45 -37.29 -21.81
CA ILE A 247 17.79 -38.27 -22.70
C ILE A 247 18.74 -38.72 -23.81
N ILE A 248 19.44 -37.80 -24.48
CA ILE A 248 20.39 -38.11 -25.55
C ILE A 248 21.53 -38.99 -25.01
N ILE A 249 22.12 -38.62 -23.87
CA ILE A 249 23.21 -39.40 -23.24
C ILE A 249 22.74 -40.80 -22.92
N THR A 250 21.55 -40.95 -22.27
CA THR A 250 20.99 -42.24 -21.90
C THR A 250 20.70 -43.10 -23.12
N LEU A 251 20.22 -42.52 -24.21
CA LEU A 251 19.92 -43.21 -25.47
C LEU A 251 21.21 -43.75 -26.11
N ILE A 252 22.27 -42.94 -26.13
CA ILE A 252 23.60 -43.36 -26.63
C ILE A 252 24.16 -44.50 -25.75
N GLN A 253 24.13 -44.35 -24.43
CA GLN A 253 24.59 -45.40 -23.50
C GLN A 253 23.83 -46.70 -23.68
N THR A 254 22.49 -46.64 -23.83
CA THR A 254 21.66 -47.84 -24.05
C THR A 254 22.00 -48.56 -25.35
N LEU A 255 22.26 -47.80 -26.43
CA LEU A 255 22.61 -48.37 -27.74
C LEU A 255 23.98 -49.04 -27.81
N PHE A 256 24.96 -48.50 -27.09
CA PHE A 256 26.35 -48.97 -27.18
C PHE A 256 26.82 -49.85 -26.01
N LEU A 257 26.22 -49.72 -24.80
CA LEU A 257 26.68 -50.42 -23.59
C LEU A 257 25.69 -51.45 -23.06
N GLY A 258 24.49 -51.55 -23.65
CA GLY A 258 23.41 -52.39 -23.13
C GLY A 258 22.81 -51.90 -21.80
N ILE A 259 21.62 -52.43 -21.44
CA ILE A 259 20.91 -51.99 -20.24
C ILE A 259 21.39 -52.83 -19.05
N THR A 260 22.11 -52.21 -18.11
CA THR A 260 22.23 -52.71 -16.74
C THR A 260 21.38 -51.82 -15.85
N THR A 261 20.22 -52.32 -15.46
CA THR A 261 19.27 -51.57 -14.66
C THR A 261 19.67 -51.48 -13.20
N PRO A 262 20.02 -50.28 -12.74
CA PRO A 262 19.36 -49.75 -11.53
C PRO A 262 18.98 -48.29 -11.74
N GLY A 263 17.80 -48.02 -12.26
CA GLY A 263 17.35 -46.65 -12.52
C GLY A 263 16.13 -46.23 -11.68
N TYR A 264 15.55 -47.09 -10.87
CA TYR A 264 14.29 -46.83 -10.17
C TYR A 264 14.36 -45.60 -9.26
N VAL A 265 15.39 -45.50 -8.43
CA VAL A 265 15.55 -44.37 -7.49
C VAL A 265 15.78 -43.06 -8.23
N THR A 266 16.65 -43.10 -9.25
CA THR A 266 16.93 -41.88 -10.07
C THR A 266 15.69 -41.43 -10.81
N THR A 267 14.93 -42.34 -11.40
CA THR A 267 13.66 -42.03 -12.10
C THR A 267 12.62 -41.46 -11.13
N LEU A 268 12.44 -42.04 -9.95
CA LEU A 268 11.52 -41.54 -8.94
C LEU A 268 11.91 -40.15 -8.46
N CYS A 269 13.19 -39.90 -8.16
CA CYS A 269 13.69 -38.59 -7.77
C CYS A 269 13.48 -37.55 -8.87
N ALA A 270 13.74 -37.92 -10.12
CA ALA A 270 13.52 -37.01 -11.26
C ALA A 270 12.05 -36.64 -11.43
N ILE A 271 11.12 -37.62 -11.31
CA ILE A 271 9.68 -37.36 -11.39
C ILE A 271 9.20 -36.47 -10.25
N LEU A 272 9.62 -36.74 -9.02
CA LEU A 272 9.24 -35.93 -7.86
C LEU A 272 9.80 -34.50 -7.95
N PHE A 273 11.04 -34.36 -8.40
CA PHE A 273 11.67 -33.03 -8.60
C PHE A 273 10.94 -32.23 -9.68
N MET A 274 10.68 -32.83 -10.83
CA MET A 274 9.94 -32.20 -11.93
C MET A 274 8.51 -31.87 -11.52
N GLY A 275 7.84 -32.76 -10.81
CA GLY A 275 6.51 -32.54 -10.25
C GLY A 275 6.49 -31.33 -9.30
N GLY A 276 7.43 -31.27 -8.37
CA GLY A 276 7.54 -30.15 -7.42
C GLY A 276 7.77 -28.77 -8.10
N ILE A 277 8.60 -28.73 -9.13
CA ILE A 277 8.81 -27.48 -9.90
C ILE A 277 7.56 -27.10 -10.69
N THR A 278 6.88 -28.08 -11.27
CA THR A 278 5.62 -27.83 -11.99
C THR A 278 4.55 -27.27 -11.05
N GLU A 279 4.35 -27.89 -9.88
CA GLU A 279 3.40 -27.40 -8.87
C GLU A 279 3.77 -25.98 -8.38
N MET A 280 5.04 -25.70 -8.13
CA MET A 280 5.49 -24.35 -7.77
C MET A 280 5.19 -23.32 -8.88
N SER A 281 5.40 -23.70 -10.14
CA SER A 281 5.12 -22.81 -11.29
C SER A 281 3.63 -22.54 -11.43
N ILE A 282 2.78 -23.56 -11.26
CA ILE A 282 1.32 -23.43 -11.24
C ILE A 282 0.87 -22.54 -10.08
N GLY A 283 1.47 -22.68 -8.90
CA GLY A 283 1.18 -21.85 -7.74
C GLY A 283 1.45 -20.35 -8.00
N ILE A 284 2.59 -20.03 -8.61
CA ILE A 284 2.92 -18.65 -8.99
C ILE A 284 1.94 -18.12 -10.06
N LEU A 285 1.64 -18.92 -11.08
CA LEU A 285 0.66 -18.56 -12.11
C LEU A 285 -0.72 -18.31 -11.49
N GLY A 286 -1.14 -19.16 -10.54
CA GLY A 286 -2.39 -19.01 -9.79
C GLY A 286 -2.51 -17.69 -9.04
N GLU A 287 -1.41 -17.19 -8.46
CA GLU A 287 -1.39 -15.88 -7.80
C GLU A 287 -1.71 -14.73 -8.76
N TYR A 288 -1.12 -14.74 -9.98
CA TYR A 288 -1.42 -13.72 -10.98
C TYR A 288 -2.82 -13.86 -11.58
N ILE A 289 -3.27 -15.09 -11.83
CA ILE A 289 -4.65 -15.33 -12.29
C ILE A 289 -5.64 -14.85 -11.23
N GLY A 290 -5.36 -15.10 -9.96
CA GLY A 290 -6.18 -14.63 -8.84
C GLY A 290 -6.32 -13.11 -8.81
N LYS A 291 -5.23 -12.37 -9.08
CA LYS A 291 -5.26 -10.90 -9.19
C LYS A 291 -6.07 -10.43 -10.39
N ILE A 292 -5.83 -11.00 -11.57
CA ILE A 292 -6.60 -10.70 -12.79
C ILE A 292 -8.10 -10.95 -12.55
N TYR A 293 -8.44 -12.06 -11.87
CA TYR A 293 -9.83 -12.38 -11.55
C TYR A 293 -10.48 -11.37 -10.61
N MET A 294 -9.74 -10.82 -9.66
CA MET A 294 -10.26 -9.77 -8.77
C MET A 294 -10.49 -8.45 -9.51
N GLU A 295 -9.59 -8.07 -10.42
CA GLU A 295 -9.75 -6.91 -11.29
C GLU A 295 -10.93 -7.09 -12.27
N ALA A 296 -11.04 -8.26 -12.91
CA ALA A 296 -12.10 -8.57 -13.86
C ALA A 296 -13.52 -8.59 -13.25
N LYS A 297 -13.64 -8.72 -11.92
CA LYS A 297 -14.94 -8.61 -11.23
C LYS A 297 -15.48 -7.20 -11.14
N ASP A 298 -14.65 -6.21 -11.34
CA ASP A 298 -15.00 -4.78 -11.26
C ASP A 298 -15.83 -4.41 -10.00
N ARG A 299 -15.47 -4.99 -8.87
CA ARG A 299 -16.12 -4.70 -7.60
C ARG A 299 -15.63 -3.38 -7.05
N PRO A 300 -16.52 -2.55 -6.45
CA PRO A 300 -16.10 -1.30 -5.83
C PRO A 300 -15.04 -1.56 -4.75
N ILE A 301 -14.01 -0.72 -4.71
CA ILE A 301 -12.88 -0.82 -3.77
C ILE A 301 -13.38 -0.74 -2.32
N TYR A 302 -14.42 0.04 -2.07
CA TYR A 302 -15.10 0.16 -0.79
C TYR A 302 -16.59 0.41 -0.96
N ILE A 303 -17.37 0.23 0.12
CA ILE A 303 -18.79 0.56 0.19
C ILE A 303 -19.00 1.48 1.39
N THR A 304 -19.43 2.71 1.12
CA THR A 304 -19.79 3.68 2.17
C THR A 304 -21.11 3.28 2.82
N LYS A 305 -21.14 3.30 4.16
CA LYS A 305 -22.35 3.11 4.96
C LYS A 305 -22.87 4.43 5.50
N PHE A 306 -21.98 5.31 5.95
CA PHE A 306 -22.29 6.63 6.48
C PHE A 306 -21.25 7.64 6.02
N SER A 307 -21.68 8.87 5.71
CA SER A 307 -20.82 9.99 5.36
C SER A 307 -21.49 11.29 5.80
N ASN A 308 -20.71 12.34 6.03
CA ASN A 308 -21.21 13.70 6.19
C ASN A 308 -20.83 14.61 5.01
N PHE A 309 -20.44 14.01 3.87
CA PHE A 309 -20.27 14.71 2.60
C PHE A 309 -21.59 14.83 1.82
N GLU A 310 -22.55 13.93 2.06
CA GLU A 310 -23.81 13.87 1.30
C GLU A 310 -24.76 15.07 1.56
N ASP A 311 -24.55 15.79 2.66
CA ASP A 311 -25.33 16.98 2.95
C ASP A 311 -25.06 18.13 1.95
N GLU A 312 -23.88 18.17 1.32
CA GLU A 312 -23.52 19.16 0.29
C GLU A 312 -24.06 18.78 -1.10
N ASP A 313 -24.11 17.48 -1.43
CA ASP A 313 -24.63 16.99 -2.71
C ASP A 313 -26.17 17.07 -2.83
N ASN A 314 -26.89 17.07 -1.69
CA ASN A 314 -28.35 17.19 -1.70
C ASN A 314 -28.79 18.65 -1.85
N GLU A 315 -28.09 19.62 -1.29
CA GLU A 315 -28.41 21.05 -1.52
C GLU A 315 -28.23 21.44 -2.99
N GLU A 316 -27.22 20.90 -3.71
CA GLU A 316 -27.04 21.13 -5.16
C GLU A 316 -28.10 20.46 -6.03
N LYS A 317 -28.72 19.36 -5.58
CA LYS A 317 -29.80 18.69 -6.33
C LYS A 317 -31.14 19.36 -6.12
N ASP A 318 -31.45 19.78 -4.90
CA ASP A 318 -32.68 20.50 -4.59
C ASP A 318 -32.72 21.86 -5.28
N ASP A 319 -31.57 22.59 -5.38
CA ASP A 319 -31.47 23.84 -6.13
C ASP A 319 -31.65 23.67 -7.65
N LYS A 320 -31.30 22.51 -8.20
CA LYS A 320 -31.50 22.19 -9.63
C LYS A 320 -32.94 21.74 -9.95
N GLU A 321 -33.66 21.14 -8.99
CA GLU A 321 -35.06 20.76 -9.17
C GLU A 321 -36.03 21.94 -8.92
N ILE A 322 -35.64 22.96 -8.14
CA ILE A 322 -36.46 24.14 -7.87
C ILE A 322 -36.33 25.19 -9.01
N ASN A 323 -35.22 25.18 -9.77
CA ASN A 323 -34.94 26.15 -10.84
C ASN A 323 -35.05 25.57 -12.26
N GLY A 324 -35.53 24.37 -12.45
CA GLY A 324 -35.86 23.73 -13.75
C GLY A 324 -37.35 23.53 -13.90
#